data_4c955f6d64b496db6efa992a5914e59a
#
_entry.id   4c955f6d64b496db6efa992a5914e59a
#
_cell.length_a   1.000
_cell.length_b   1.000
_cell.length_c   1.000
_cell.angle_alpha   90.00
_cell.angle_beta   90.00
_cell.angle_gamma   90.00
#
_symmetry.space_group_name_H-M   'P 1'
#
loop_
_entity.id
_entity.type
_entity.pdbx_description
1 polymer ?
#
loop_
_entity_poly.entity_id
_entity_poly.type
_entity_poly.pdbx_seq_one_letter_code
_entity_poly.pdbx_strand_id
1 'polypeptide(L)'
;TLARMINYGNPKASSRVLEVGTGSGYSTALLASLAREVVTVEINEQLASAAKKRVASAGMDNVRFFAGDGTGFDNGGDAFDVIIVFASCYTRPLSLLRLLRAEGRMVFPMGPLHQQQIAYAFNEMLKSDEGLIRTEFREFCTFKPIQGQYGTELFHLIDRDNIREGTEQEDGE
;
A
#
# COMPACT_ATOMS: atom_id res chain seq x y z
N THR A 1 9.13 0.81 11.35
CA THR A 1 8.31 0.09 10.32
C THR A 1 8.41 0.79 8.97
N LEU A 2 8.10 2.10 8.86
CA LEU A 2 8.08 2.86 7.60
C LEU A 2 9.39 2.73 6.80
N ALA A 3 10.55 2.99 7.43
CA ALA A 3 11.85 2.87 6.78
C ALA A 3 12.14 1.45 6.26
N ARG A 4 11.68 0.41 6.97
CA ARG A 4 11.81 -0.99 6.52
C ARG A 4 10.95 -1.26 5.29
N MET A 5 9.71 -0.75 5.26
CA MET A 5 8.85 -0.88 4.08
C MET A 5 9.46 -0.21 2.85
N ILE A 6 10.02 0.98 3.01
CA ILE A 6 10.75 1.66 1.92
C ILE A 6 11.95 0.82 1.48
N ASN A 7 12.70 0.25 2.42
CA ASN A 7 13.85 -0.61 2.11
C ASN A 7 13.44 -1.89 1.36
N TYR A 8 12.31 -2.53 1.74
CA TYR A 8 11.77 -3.69 1.00
C TYR A 8 11.32 -3.31 -0.41
N GLY A 9 10.70 -2.15 -0.59
CA GLY A 9 10.38 -1.61 -1.92
C GLY A 9 11.61 -1.35 -2.76
N ASN A 10 12.71 -0.99 -2.12
CA ASN A 10 14.02 -0.74 -2.74
C ASN A 10 13.93 0.19 -3.97
N PRO A 11 13.30 1.38 -3.85
CA PRO A 11 13.22 2.33 -4.95
C PRO A 11 14.60 2.76 -5.40
N LYS A 12 14.77 2.95 -6.69
CA LYS A 12 16.00 3.43 -7.33
C LYS A 12 15.78 4.84 -7.89
N ALA A 13 16.85 5.56 -8.16
CA ALA A 13 16.78 6.88 -8.76
C ALA A 13 16.05 6.92 -10.13
N SER A 14 15.91 5.78 -10.79
CA SER A 14 15.11 5.62 -12.01
C SER A 14 13.67 5.21 -11.77
N SER A 15 13.30 4.83 -10.54
CA SER A 15 12.00 4.24 -10.22
C SER A 15 10.87 5.26 -10.29
N ARG A 16 9.72 4.80 -10.76
CA ARG A 16 8.42 5.42 -10.59
C ARG A 16 7.69 4.72 -9.46
N VAL A 17 7.32 5.46 -8.43
CA VAL A 17 6.77 4.94 -7.19
C VAL A 17 5.32 5.38 -7.02
N LEU A 18 4.43 4.44 -6.63
CA LEU A 18 3.11 4.75 -6.11
C LEU A 18 3.12 4.60 -4.59
N GLU A 19 2.71 5.64 -3.89
CA GLU A 19 2.43 5.65 -2.48
C GLU A 19 0.92 5.72 -2.24
N VAL A 20 0.36 4.82 -1.45
CA VAL A 20 -1.02 4.88 -0.99
C VAL A 20 -1.02 5.13 0.52
N GLY A 21 -1.60 6.28 0.92
CA GLY A 21 -1.56 6.76 2.29
C GLY A 21 -0.44 7.78 2.52
N THR A 22 -0.57 8.96 1.93
CA THR A 22 0.37 10.09 2.07
C THR A 22 0.55 10.55 3.52
N GLY A 23 -0.55 10.59 4.29
CA GLY A 23 -0.55 11.02 5.67
C GLY A 23 0.07 12.41 5.88
N SER A 24 1.15 12.47 6.66
CA SER A 24 1.88 13.71 6.92
C SER A 24 2.75 14.21 5.76
N GLY A 25 3.02 13.37 4.75
CA GLY A 25 3.97 13.63 3.67
C GLY A 25 5.43 13.28 4.00
N TYR A 26 5.70 12.72 5.18
CA TYR A 26 7.07 12.36 5.58
C TYR A 26 7.63 11.22 4.71
N SER A 27 6.86 10.14 4.56
CA SER A 27 7.23 9.03 3.65
C SER A 27 7.35 9.48 2.21
N THR A 28 6.43 10.35 1.77
CA THR A 28 6.44 10.93 0.43
C THR A 28 7.75 11.65 0.15
N ALA A 29 8.23 12.50 1.07
CA ALA A 29 9.48 13.22 0.92
C ALA A 29 10.69 12.27 0.88
N LEU A 30 10.70 11.21 1.72
CA LEU A 30 11.74 10.18 1.67
C LEU A 30 11.74 9.44 0.32
N LEU A 31 10.57 9.04 -0.17
CA LEU A 31 10.45 8.38 -1.47
C LEU A 31 10.89 9.30 -2.61
N ALA A 32 10.53 10.58 -2.54
CA ALA A 32 10.93 11.58 -3.53
C ALA A 32 12.45 11.77 -3.60
N SER A 33 13.15 11.66 -2.48
CA SER A 33 14.62 11.71 -2.45
C SER A 33 15.31 10.48 -3.04
N LEU A 34 14.60 9.37 -3.20
CA LEU A 34 15.14 8.08 -3.65
C LEU A 34 14.73 7.72 -5.08
N ALA A 35 13.62 8.28 -5.58
CA ALA A 35 12.98 7.88 -6.82
C ALA A 35 13.00 9.01 -7.87
N ARG A 36 12.78 8.64 -9.12
CA ARG A 36 12.62 9.60 -10.22
C ARG A 36 11.31 10.38 -10.10
N GLU A 37 10.23 9.68 -9.78
CA GLU A 37 8.88 10.23 -9.66
C GLU A 37 8.12 9.50 -8.56
N VAL A 38 7.39 10.24 -7.75
CA VAL A 38 6.45 9.71 -6.77
C VAL A 38 5.05 10.17 -7.12
N VAL A 39 4.13 9.21 -7.23
CA VAL A 39 2.69 9.46 -7.26
C VAL A 39 2.16 9.07 -5.89
N THR A 40 1.49 9.98 -5.19
CA THR A 40 0.94 9.71 -3.86
C THR A 40 -0.55 9.97 -3.81
N VAL A 41 -1.28 9.07 -3.15
CA VAL A 41 -2.75 9.11 -3.03
C VAL A 41 -3.14 9.12 -1.56
N GLU A 42 -3.99 10.08 -1.18
CA GLU A 42 -4.51 10.23 0.18
C GLU A 42 -6.02 10.42 0.15
N ILE A 43 -6.74 9.60 0.90
CA ILE A 43 -8.21 9.65 0.93
C ILE A 43 -8.74 10.90 1.66
N ASN A 44 -7.97 11.42 2.61
CA ASN A 44 -8.32 12.63 3.34
C ASN A 44 -7.75 13.87 2.61
N GLU A 45 -8.61 14.67 2.01
CA GLU A 45 -8.24 15.87 1.25
C GLU A 45 -7.45 16.89 2.06
N GLN A 46 -7.77 17.06 3.35
CA GLN A 46 -7.07 18.01 4.22
C GLN A 46 -5.64 17.55 4.48
N LEU A 47 -5.44 16.25 4.71
CA LEU A 47 -4.10 15.66 4.87
C LEU A 47 -3.32 15.76 3.56
N ALA A 48 -3.93 15.43 2.42
CA ALA A 48 -3.30 15.54 1.10
C ALA A 48 -2.81 16.98 0.82
N SER A 49 -3.67 17.98 1.07
CA SER A 49 -3.33 19.40 0.90
C SER A 49 -2.19 19.84 1.83
N ALA A 50 -2.25 19.44 3.10
CA ALA A 50 -1.21 19.78 4.07
C ALA A 50 0.13 19.09 3.74
N ALA A 51 0.11 17.83 3.33
CA ALA A 51 1.29 17.08 2.91
C ALA A 51 1.94 17.71 1.67
N LYS A 52 1.15 18.08 0.68
CA LYS A 52 1.63 18.76 -0.54
C LYS A 52 2.45 20.01 -0.21
N LYS A 53 1.95 20.85 0.73
CA LYS A 53 2.67 22.06 1.17
C LYS A 53 3.99 21.73 1.85
N ARG A 54 4.01 20.72 2.73
CA ARG A 54 5.23 20.31 3.46
C ARG A 54 6.29 19.75 2.52
N VAL A 55 5.89 18.89 1.60
CA VAL A 55 6.79 18.25 0.63
C VAL A 55 7.37 19.29 -0.33
N ALA A 56 6.56 20.24 -0.80
CA ALA A 56 7.03 21.34 -1.62
C ALA A 56 8.01 22.25 -0.84
N SER A 57 7.74 22.53 0.44
CA SER A 57 8.66 23.30 1.31
C SER A 57 9.99 22.58 1.58
N ALA A 58 10.02 21.26 1.45
CA ALA A 58 11.24 20.45 1.51
C ALA A 58 12.01 20.42 0.18
N GLY A 59 11.56 21.16 -0.84
CA GLY A 59 12.21 21.25 -2.15
C GLY A 59 12.00 20.06 -3.07
N MET A 60 10.99 19.22 -2.79
CA MET A 60 10.67 18.04 -3.63
C MET A 60 9.69 18.48 -4.74
N ASP A 61 10.12 18.39 -5.99
CA ASP A 61 9.37 18.79 -7.20
C ASP A 61 8.92 17.58 -8.05
N ASN A 62 9.41 16.38 -7.72
CA ASN A 62 9.14 15.13 -8.42
C ASN A 62 7.94 14.35 -7.86
N VAL A 63 6.99 15.03 -7.18
CA VAL A 63 5.83 14.40 -6.53
C VAL A 63 4.51 14.87 -7.13
N ARG A 64 3.66 13.92 -7.50
CA ARG A 64 2.28 14.16 -7.95
C ARG A 64 1.31 13.71 -6.87
N PHE A 65 0.47 14.63 -6.38
CA PHE A 65 -0.50 14.39 -5.32
C PHE A 65 -1.91 14.18 -5.89
N PHE A 66 -2.58 13.14 -5.39
CA PHE A 66 -3.98 12.86 -5.66
C PHE A 66 -4.74 12.76 -4.34
N ALA A 67 -5.86 13.46 -4.26
CA ALA A 67 -6.82 13.29 -3.17
C ALA A 67 -7.92 12.33 -3.64
N GLY A 68 -8.17 11.26 -2.87
CA GLY A 68 -9.19 10.28 -3.20
C GLY A 68 -8.86 8.86 -2.78
N ASP A 69 -9.68 7.94 -3.27
CA ASP A 69 -9.58 6.51 -2.95
C ASP A 69 -8.37 5.87 -3.65
N GLY A 70 -7.37 5.50 -2.85
CA GLY A 70 -6.18 4.80 -3.35
C GLY A 70 -6.41 3.34 -3.70
N THR A 71 -7.49 2.70 -3.22
CA THR A 71 -7.76 1.29 -3.49
C THR A 71 -8.21 1.04 -4.94
N GLY A 72 -8.86 2.02 -5.53
CA GLY A 72 -9.30 2.00 -6.93
C GLY A 72 -8.49 2.96 -7.82
N PHE A 73 -7.29 3.35 -7.38
CA PHE A 73 -6.48 4.32 -8.13
C PHE A 73 -6.22 3.84 -9.55
N ASP A 74 -6.56 4.68 -10.50
CA ASP A 74 -6.27 4.51 -11.92
C ASP A 74 -5.56 5.76 -12.43
N ASN A 75 -4.46 5.56 -13.09
CA ASN A 75 -3.63 6.63 -13.66
C ASN A 75 -3.57 6.60 -15.19
N GLY A 76 -4.51 5.92 -15.83
CA GLY A 76 -4.58 5.82 -17.29
C GLY A 76 -3.60 4.81 -17.90
N GLY A 77 -3.19 3.78 -17.15
CA GLY A 77 -2.43 2.64 -17.67
C GLY A 77 -0.90 2.69 -17.45
N ASP A 78 -0.39 3.76 -16.86
CA ASP A 78 1.05 3.82 -16.53
C ASP A 78 1.39 2.88 -15.35
N ALA A 79 2.35 2.00 -15.52
CA ALA A 79 2.78 1.06 -14.49
C ALA A 79 3.88 1.63 -13.58
N PHE A 80 3.99 1.10 -12.36
CA PHE A 80 4.94 1.49 -11.33
C PHE A 80 6.03 0.42 -11.13
N ASP A 81 7.25 0.87 -10.86
CA ASP A 81 8.35 0.00 -10.48
C ASP A 81 8.22 -0.45 -9.02
N VAL A 82 7.69 0.45 -8.17
CA VAL A 82 7.47 0.21 -6.75
C VAL A 82 6.12 0.75 -6.33
N ILE A 83 5.37 -0.05 -5.55
CA ILE A 83 4.13 0.38 -4.89
C ILE A 83 4.31 0.18 -3.38
N ILE A 84 4.03 1.21 -2.58
CA ILE A 84 4.06 1.10 -1.12
C ILE A 84 2.72 1.58 -0.57
N VAL A 85 2.08 0.73 0.24
CA VAL A 85 0.80 1.05 0.89
C VAL A 85 1.03 1.22 2.38
N PHE A 86 0.80 2.42 2.91
CA PHE A 86 0.91 2.73 4.34
C PHE A 86 -0.44 2.61 5.06
N ALA A 87 -1.22 1.62 4.64
CA ALA A 87 -2.47 1.22 5.28
C ALA A 87 -2.59 -0.30 5.19
N SER A 88 -3.24 -0.96 6.16
CA SER A 88 -3.32 -2.42 6.15
C SER A 88 -4.42 -2.93 5.22
N CYS A 89 -4.10 -3.95 4.46
CA CYS A 89 -5.01 -4.69 3.61
C CYS A 89 -5.38 -6.01 4.28
N TYR A 90 -6.64 -6.42 4.25
CA TYR A 90 -7.02 -7.74 4.77
C TYR A 90 -6.51 -8.85 3.85
N THR A 91 -6.65 -8.66 2.55
CA THR A 91 -6.18 -9.55 1.50
C THR A 91 -5.25 -8.80 0.54
N ARG A 92 -4.73 -9.51 -0.46
CA ARG A 92 -3.92 -8.90 -1.53
C ARG A 92 -4.73 -7.85 -2.30
N PRO A 93 -4.28 -6.60 -2.38
CA PRO A 93 -4.96 -5.54 -3.12
C PRO A 93 -4.74 -5.69 -4.63
N LEU A 94 -5.56 -6.53 -5.28
CA LEU A 94 -5.40 -6.91 -6.69
C LEU A 94 -5.48 -5.71 -7.64
N SER A 95 -6.29 -4.70 -7.32
CA SER A 95 -6.40 -3.47 -8.10
C SER A 95 -5.06 -2.73 -8.20
N LEU A 96 -4.31 -2.67 -7.09
CA LEU A 96 -3.00 -2.04 -7.04
C LEU A 96 -1.92 -2.93 -7.65
N LEU A 97 -1.99 -4.25 -7.45
CA LEU A 97 -1.03 -5.19 -8.03
C LEU A 97 -1.03 -5.14 -9.57
N ARG A 98 -2.16 -4.83 -10.21
CA ARG A 98 -2.27 -4.65 -11.66
C ARG A 98 -1.51 -3.45 -12.19
N LEU A 99 -1.20 -2.46 -11.33
CA LEU A 99 -0.41 -1.29 -11.68
C LEU A 99 1.09 -1.53 -11.57
N LEU A 100 1.50 -2.73 -11.17
CA LEU A 100 2.90 -3.08 -10.98
C LEU A 100 3.51 -3.55 -12.30
N ARG A 101 4.65 -2.97 -12.68
CA ARG A 101 5.44 -3.44 -13.83
C ARG A 101 5.91 -4.88 -13.64
N ALA A 102 6.26 -5.52 -14.73
CA ALA A 102 7.12 -6.71 -14.69
C ALA A 102 8.38 -6.41 -13.86
N GLU A 103 8.75 -7.34 -12.98
CA GLU A 103 9.85 -7.19 -11.99
C GLU A 103 9.66 -6.05 -10.97
N GLY A 104 8.48 -5.44 -10.96
CA GLY A 104 8.10 -4.44 -9.97
C GLY A 104 7.82 -5.06 -8.59
N ARG A 105 7.80 -4.21 -7.57
CA ARG A 105 7.68 -4.61 -6.16
C ARG A 105 6.57 -3.85 -5.48
N MET A 106 5.77 -4.56 -4.67
CA MET A 106 4.77 -3.95 -3.83
C MET A 106 5.00 -4.33 -2.37
N VAL A 107 4.93 -3.35 -1.49
CA VAL A 107 5.06 -3.54 -0.03
C VAL A 107 3.82 -2.99 0.65
N PHE A 108 3.16 -3.82 1.44
CA PHE A 108 1.91 -3.46 2.11
C PHE A 108 1.71 -4.29 3.38
N PRO A 109 1.14 -3.73 4.45
CA PRO A 109 0.69 -4.50 5.60
C PRO A 109 -0.51 -5.37 5.21
N MET A 110 -0.49 -6.65 5.57
CA MET A 110 -1.57 -7.59 5.29
C MET A 110 -1.92 -8.44 6.50
N GLY A 111 -3.18 -8.74 6.67
CA GLY A 111 -3.69 -9.60 7.72
C GLY A 111 -4.79 -8.95 8.57
N PRO A 112 -5.42 -9.74 9.48
CA PRO A 112 -6.47 -9.26 10.36
C PRO A 112 -5.94 -8.19 11.33
N LEU A 113 -6.86 -7.41 11.90
CA LEU A 113 -6.53 -6.42 12.93
C LEU A 113 -5.70 -7.08 14.04
N HIS A 114 -4.64 -6.39 14.49
CA HIS A 114 -3.69 -6.84 15.52
C HIS A 114 -2.76 -8.01 15.15
N GLN A 115 -2.88 -8.58 13.93
CA GLN A 115 -2.02 -9.66 13.45
C GLN A 115 -1.44 -9.36 12.05
N GLN A 116 -1.26 -8.09 11.73
CA GLN A 116 -0.76 -7.66 10.43
C GLN A 116 0.73 -7.94 10.29
N GLN A 117 1.13 -8.42 9.13
CA GLN A 117 2.53 -8.56 8.73
C GLN A 117 2.82 -7.71 7.50
N ILE A 118 4.05 -7.25 7.38
CA ILE A 118 4.50 -6.62 6.12
C ILE A 118 4.54 -7.71 5.06
N ALA A 119 3.70 -7.58 4.04
CA ALA A 119 3.72 -8.40 2.85
C ALA A 119 4.58 -7.72 1.77
N TYR A 120 5.37 -8.51 1.11
CA TYR A 120 6.20 -8.13 -0.01
C TYR A 120 5.78 -8.94 -1.23
N ALA A 121 5.22 -8.28 -2.22
CA ALA A 121 4.83 -8.90 -3.48
C ALA A 121 5.81 -8.51 -4.59
N PHE A 122 6.21 -9.48 -5.38
CA PHE A 122 7.11 -9.30 -6.51
C PHE A 122 6.44 -9.86 -7.77
N ASN A 123 6.39 -9.04 -8.81
CA ASN A 123 5.84 -9.43 -10.11
C ASN A 123 6.95 -10.09 -10.93
N GLU A 124 7.07 -11.40 -10.84
CA GLU A 124 8.02 -12.18 -11.64
C GLU A 124 7.53 -12.27 -13.09
N MET A 125 8.35 -11.84 -14.02
CA MET A 125 8.12 -12.05 -15.43
C MET A 125 8.49 -13.50 -15.77
N LEU A 126 7.49 -14.37 -15.86
CA LEU A 126 7.70 -15.71 -16.37
C LEU A 126 7.95 -15.67 -17.87
N LYS A 127 8.69 -16.67 -18.40
CA LYS A 127 8.95 -16.84 -19.83
C LYS A 127 7.68 -17.08 -20.68
N SER A 128 6.52 -17.28 -20.03
CA SER A 128 5.18 -17.31 -20.61
C SER A 128 4.44 -16.04 -20.18
N ASP A 129 3.62 -15.46 -21.04
CA ASP A 129 2.88 -14.19 -20.85
C ASP A 129 1.98 -14.10 -19.58
N GLU A 130 1.99 -15.10 -18.72
CA GLU A 130 1.31 -15.15 -17.44
C GLU A 130 2.29 -14.78 -16.33
N GLY A 131 2.34 -13.51 -15.96
CA GLY A 131 3.12 -13.03 -14.81
C GLY A 131 2.65 -13.67 -13.51
N LEU A 132 3.57 -14.20 -12.70
CA LEU A 132 3.30 -14.72 -11.37
C LEU A 132 3.61 -13.65 -10.31
N ILE A 133 2.61 -13.28 -9.51
CA ILE A 133 2.83 -12.42 -8.34
C ILE A 133 3.12 -13.30 -7.13
N ARG A 134 4.40 -13.39 -6.76
CA ARG A 134 4.85 -14.04 -5.54
C ARG A 134 4.71 -13.10 -4.35
N THR A 135 4.18 -13.59 -3.24
CA THR A 135 4.01 -12.81 -2.01
C THR A 135 4.76 -13.51 -0.86
N GLU A 136 5.60 -12.77 -0.17
CA GLU A 136 6.31 -13.19 1.04
C GLU A 136 5.92 -12.32 2.21
N PHE A 137 5.93 -12.88 3.42
CA PHE A 137 5.66 -12.17 4.65
C PHE A 137 6.95 -11.85 5.40
N ARG A 138 6.97 -10.70 6.05
CA ARG A 138 8.07 -10.20 6.87
C ARG A 138 7.58 -10.03 8.32
N GLU A 139 8.17 -9.15 9.07
CA GLU A 139 7.84 -8.88 10.47
C GLU A 139 6.41 -8.37 10.69
N PHE A 140 5.92 -8.57 11.91
CA PHE A 140 4.65 -8.01 12.36
C PHE A 140 4.68 -6.48 12.38
N CYS A 141 3.56 -5.87 12.10
CA CYS A 141 3.37 -4.43 12.08
C CYS A 141 1.95 -4.06 12.51
N THR A 142 1.70 -2.78 12.70
CA THR A 142 0.36 -2.25 12.99
C THR A 142 0.12 -1.02 12.14
N PHE A 143 -0.92 -1.08 11.32
CA PHE A 143 -1.41 0.01 10.49
C PHE A 143 -2.93 0.13 10.61
N LYS A 144 -3.43 1.33 10.37
CA LYS A 144 -4.88 1.52 10.18
C LYS A 144 -5.34 0.78 8.93
N PRO A 145 -6.56 0.21 8.92
CA PRO A 145 -7.13 -0.40 7.72
C PRO A 145 -7.18 0.59 6.57
N ILE A 146 -6.93 0.08 5.36
CA ILE A 146 -7.08 0.86 4.15
C ILE A 146 -8.55 1.22 3.98
N GLN A 147 -8.83 2.49 3.72
CA GLN A 147 -10.17 3.01 3.43
C GLN A 147 -10.37 3.09 1.93
N GLY A 148 -11.61 2.96 1.47
CA GLY A 148 -11.98 3.04 0.07
C GLY A 148 -12.86 1.89 -0.37
N GLN A 149 -13.24 1.87 -1.65
CA GLN A 149 -14.18 0.93 -2.23
C GLN A 149 -13.79 -0.55 -2.01
N TYR A 150 -12.49 -0.85 -2.00
CA TYR A 150 -11.97 -2.21 -1.84
C TYR A 150 -11.27 -2.41 -0.48
N GLY A 151 -11.53 -1.55 0.49
CA GLY A 151 -10.84 -1.54 1.78
C GLY A 151 -11.72 -1.93 2.96
N THR A 152 -12.38 -0.95 3.54
CA THR A 152 -12.96 -1.02 4.89
C THR A 152 -14.16 -1.95 5.04
N GLU A 153 -15.00 -2.10 4.02
CA GLU A 153 -16.21 -2.95 4.10
C GLU A 153 -15.86 -4.44 4.27
N LEU A 154 -14.81 -4.88 3.58
CA LEU A 154 -14.34 -6.27 3.69
C LEU A 154 -13.76 -6.58 5.09
N PHE A 155 -13.08 -5.62 5.70
CA PHE A 155 -12.56 -5.75 7.06
C PHE A 155 -13.66 -5.98 8.09
N HIS A 156 -14.75 -5.25 8.01
CA HIS A 156 -15.86 -5.36 8.95
C HIS A 156 -16.69 -6.63 8.79
N LEU A 157 -16.80 -7.15 7.57
CA LEU A 157 -17.53 -8.41 7.32
C LEU A 157 -16.77 -9.61 7.87
N ILE A 158 -15.47 -9.65 7.68
CA ILE A 158 -14.64 -10.81 8.07
C ILE A 158 -14.38 -10.83 9.58
N ASP A 159 -14.22 -9.68 10.24
CA ASP A 159 -14.12 -9.63 11.71
C ASP A 159 -15.43 -10.07 12.40
N ARG A 160 -16.60 -9.82 11.80
CA ARG A 160 -17.90 -10.30 12.35
C ARG A 160 -18.04 -11.81 12.26
N ASP A 161 -17.54 -12.44 11.22
CA ASP A 161 -17.61 -13.88 11.05
C ASP A 161 -16.66 -14.61 12.02
N ASN A 162 -15.44 -14.08 12.22
CA ASN A 162 -14.50 -14.61 13.21
C ASN A 162 -14.97 -14.46 14.66
N ILE A 163 -15.76 -13.43 15.01
CA ILE A 163 -16.35 -13.26 16.34
C ILE A 163 -17.47 -14.27 16.58
N ARG A 164 -18.23 -14.67 15.56
CA ARG A 164 -19.31 -15.66 15.69
C ARG A 164 -18.78 -17.07 15.90
N GLU A 165 -17.70 -17.46 15.26
CA GLU A 165 -17.09 -18.79 15.45
C GLU A 165 -16.44 -18.96 16.83
N GLY A 166 -16.01 -17.88 17.48
CA GLY A 166 -15.42 -17.90 18.83
C GLY A 166 -16.43 -18.01 19.98
N THR A 167 -17.72 -17.70 19.76
CA THR A 167 -18.77 -17.72 20.79
C THR A 167 -19.59 -19.02 20.84
N GLU A 168 -19.50 -19.88 19.84
CA GLU A 168 -20.22 -21.15 19.79
C GLU A 168 -19.45 -22.31 20.46
N GLN A 169 -18.23 -22.12 20.97
CA GLN A 169 -17.43 -23.18 21.63
C GLN A 169 -17.43 -23.14 23.17
N GLU A 170 -18.08 -22.19 23.83
CA GLU A 170 -18.07 -22.07 25.30
C GLU A 170 -19.36 -22.53 26.00
N ASP A 171 -20.42 -22.95 25.32
CA ASP A 171 -21.70 -23.36 25.93
C ASP A 171 -21.98 -24.87 25.81
N GLY A 172 -20.96 -25.70 25.86
CA GLY A 172 -21.07 -27.15 25.74
C GLY A 172 -20.29 -27.93 26.82
N GLU A 173 -20.57 -27.72 28.14
CA GLU A 173 -20.34 -28.69 29.24
C GLU A 173 -21.31 -28.46 30.40
#